data_5e37b00cd0c31703bebefad0c70eafe0
#
_entry.id   5e37b00cd0c31703bebefad0c70eafe0
#
_cell.length_a   1.000
_cell.length_b   1.000
_cell.length_c   1.000
_cell.angle_alpha   90.00
_cell.angle_beta   90.00
_cell.angle_gamma   90.00
#
_symmetry.space_group_name_H-M   'P 1'
#
loop_
_entity.id
_entity.type
_entity.pdbx_description
1 polymer ?
#
loop_
_entity_poly.entity_id
_entity_poly.type
_entity_poly.pdbx_seq_one_letter_code
_entity_poly.pdbx_strand_id
1 'polypeptide(L)'
;MNDKLKPALIGGVILGILSAIPFVNIPNICCCAWAIVGGIIAANMYIKSSATPVKPADGAVVGAIAGVVGGVINLIIGVPLQLMFGNVMGGVMSNIIASQNPDQADAIRAQMAASGASIGSALFGGIIGLVLLTIFACIGGLIGVAIFEKRKGGAGVPPPPPPPPAGGGFGGPAGGGFGGPGPGPGSGGYGQGM
;
A
#
# COMPACT_ATOMS: atom_id res chain seq x y z
N MET A 1 -5.67 16.33 -3.87
CA MET A 1 -4.42 16.06 -3.14
C MET A 1 -4.61 15.90 -1.64
N ASN A 2 -5.53 16.66 -1.02
CA ASN A 2 -5.74 16.62 0.44
C ASN A 2 -6.27 15.27 0.95
N ASP A 3 -7.03 14.52 0.12
CA ASP A 3 -7.64 13.24 0.55
C ASP A 3 -6.63 12.11 0.75
N LYS A 4 -5.46 12.17 0.09
CA LYS A 4 -4.36 11.20 0.26
C LYS A 4 -3.49 11.54 1.46
N LEU A 5 -3.40 12.83 1.81
CA LEU A 5 -2.46 13.30 2.82
C LEU A 5 -2.87 12.85 4.23
N LYS A 6 -4.16 12.96 4.57
CA LYS A 6 -4.66 12.56 5.90
C LYS A 6 -4.39 11.09 6.23
N PRO A 7 -4.77 10.11 5.37
CA PRO A 7 -4.46 8.70 5.61
C PRO A 7 -2.96 8.43 5.68
N ALA A 8 -2.17 9.07 4.80
CA ALA A 8 -0.73 8.91 4.77
C ALA A 8 -0.04 9.46 6.04
N LEU A 9 -0.50 10.61 6.54
CA LEU A 9 0.01 11.18 7.80
C LEU A 9 -0.27 10.26 8.98
N ILE A 10 -1.50 9.75 9.11
CA ILE A 10 -1.87 8.86 10.22
C ILE A 10 -1.04 7.57 10.15
N GLY A 11 -0.97 6.92 8.98
CA GLY A 11 -0.17 5.72 8.78
C GLY A 11 1.32 5.97 9.05
N GLY A 12 1.84 7.13 8.61
CA GLY A 12 3.23 7.54 8.83
C GLY A 12 3.55 7.81 10.30
N VAL A 13 2.66 8.48 11.03
CA VAL A 13 2.85 8.73 12.47
C VAL A 13 2.87 7.41 13.24
N ILE A 14 1.93 6.51 12.98
CA ILE A 14 1.91 5.17 13.60
C ILE A 14 3.21 4.44 13.29
N LEU A 15 3.62 4.39 12.01
CA LEU A 15 4.87 3.78 11.58
C LEU A 15 6.07 4.37 12.31
N GLY A 16 6.19 5.71 12.34
CA GLY A 16 7.32 6.41 12.92
C GLY A 16 7.45 6.15 14.42
N ILE A 17 6.35 6.20 15.17
CA ILE A 17 6.34 5.91 16.61
C ILE A 17 6.71 4.45 16.88
N LEU A 18 6.12 3.49 16.17
CA LEU A 18 6.44 2.07 16.36
C LEU A 18 7.90 1.77 16.02
N SER A 19 8.43 2.40 14.97
CA SER A 19 9.82 2.23 14.56
C SER A 19 10.82 2.91 15.51
N ALA A 20 10.39 3.93 16.26
CA ALA A 20 11.25 4.62 17.21
C ALA A 20 11.46 3.83 18.51
N ILE A 21 10.54 2.92 18.88
CA ILE A 21 10.64 2.14 20.11
C ILE A 21 11.59 0.95 19.90
N PRO A 22 12.72 0.87 20.64
CA PRO A 22 13.79 -0.10 20.36
C PRO A 22 13.31 -1.57 20.35
N PHE A 23 12.54 -1.98 21.36
CA PHE A 23 12.06 -3.37 21.47
C PHE A 23 10.99 -3.73 20.44
N VAL A 24 10.13 -2.77 20.12
CA VAL A 24 9.07 -2.94 19.11
C VAL A 24 9.67 -2.96 17.71
N ASN A 25 10.85 -2.39 17.54
CA ASN A 25 11.53 -2.32 16.24
C ASN A 25 12.24 -3.63 15.83
N ILE A 26 12.35 -4.63 16.70
CA ILE A 26 13.01 -5.91 16.38
C ILE A 26 12.43 -6.58 15.13
N PRO A 27 11.10 -6.74 14.95
CA PRO A 27 10.53 -7.28 13.70
C PRO A 27 10.85 -6.44 12.46
N ASN A 28 11.07 -5.14 12.64
CA ASN A 28 11.39 -4.24 11.54
C ASN A 28 12.82 -4.44 11.01
N ILE A 29 13.74 -4.86 11.87
CA ILE A 29 15.13 -5.20 11.47
C ILE A 29 15.16 -6.39 10.53
N CYS A 30 14.31 -7.41 10.77
CA CYS A 30 14.26 -8.62 9.95
C CYS A 30 13.55 -8.41 8.59
N CYS A 31 12.41 -7.75 8.59
CA CYS A 31 11.50 -7.78 7.42
C CYS A 31 10.87 -6.41 7.11
N CYS A 32 11.32 -5.31 7.72
CA CYS A 32 10.67 -3.99 7.62
C CYS A 32 9.14 -4.08 7.84
N ALA A 33 8.72 -4.98 8.74
CA ALA A 33 7.32 -5.37 8.93
C ALA A 33 6.44 -4.15 9.26
N TRP A 34 6.91 -3.27 10.12
CA TRP A 34 6.16 -2.06 10.48
C TRP A 34 5.98 -1.09 9.32
N ALA A 35 6.97 -1.01 8.41
CA ALA A 35 6.87 -0.18 7.21
C ALA A 35 5.77 -0.70 6.28
N ILE A 36 5.71 -2.02 6.08
CA ILE A 36 4.66 -2.65 5.28
C ILE A 36 3.30 -2.45 5.94
N VAL A 37 3.19 -2.71 7.25
CA VAL A 37 1.93 -2.52 8.00
C VAL A 37 1.47 -1.06 7.96
N GLY A 38 2.37 -0.10 8.17
CA GLY A 38 2.06 1.33 8.07
C GLY A 38 1.54 1.73 6.70
N GLY A 39 2.17 1.22 5.62
CA GLY A 39 1.71 1.42 4.25
C GLY A 39 0.33 0.80 3.99
N ILE A 40 0.08 -0.42 4.50
CA ILE A 40 -1.22 -1.09 4.40
C ILE A 40 -2.31 -0.29 5.13
N ILE A 41 -2.04 0.19 6.35
CA ILE A 41 -2.98 1.00 7.12
C ILE A 41 -3.32 2.30 6.38
N ALA A 42 -2.29 3.00 5.87
CA ALA A 42 -2.47 4.23 5.10
C ALA A 42 -3.33 3.99 3.86
N ALA A 43 -3.06 2.92 3.10
CA ALA A 43 -3.85 2.53 1.93
C ALA A 43 -5.30 2.17 2.29
N ASN A 44 -5.51 1.40 3.37
CA ASN A 44 -6.87 1.03 3.83
C ASN A 44 -7.69 2.28 4.21
N MET A 45 -7.09 3.21 4.94
CA MET A 45 -7.76 4.47 5.30
C MET A 45 -8.08 5.31 4.06
N TYR A 46 -7.16 5.35 3.09
CA TYR A 46 -7.38 6.06 1.85
C TYR A 46 -8.52 5.44 1.03
N ILE A 47 -8.57 4.10 0.91
CA ILE A 47 -9.65 3.38 0.23
C ILE A 47 -11.00 3.66 0.89
N LYS A 48 -11.06 3.67 2.22
CA LYS A 48 -12.30 3.97 2.95
C LYS A 48 -12.79 5.40 2.75
N SER A 49 -11.88 6.34 2.58
CA SER A 49 -12.22 7.76 2.35
C SER A 49 -12.45 8.10 0.88
N SER A 50 -12.06 7.23 -0.05
CA SER A 50 -12.22 7.45 -1.49
C SER A 50 -13.61 7.02 -1.97
N ALA A 51 -14.29 7.91 -2.71
CA ALA A 51 -15.56 7.59 -3.36
C ALA A 51 -15.38 6.77 -4.64
N THR A 52 -14.22 6.87 -5.29
CA THR A 52 -13.88 6.18 -6.53
C THR A 52 -12.95 4.99 -6.27
N PRO A 53 -12.91 3.99 -7.17
CA PRO A 53 -11.97 2.89 -7.08
C PRO A 53 -10.52 3.40 -7.05
N VAL A 54 -9.73 2.89 -6.11
CA VAL A 54 -8.34 3.30 -5.90
C VAL A 54 -7.40 2.45 -6.76
N LYS A 55 -6.58 3.11 -7.56
CA LYS A 55 -5.58 2.41 -8.38
C LYS A 55 -4.39 1.98 -7.53
N PRO A 56 -3.69 0.88 -7.89
CA PRO A 56 -2.47 0.45 -7.19
C PRO A 56 -1.42 1.56 -7.06
N ALA A 57 -1.25 2.38 -8.10
CA ALA A 57 -0.34 3.52 -8.08
C ALA A 57 -0.68 4.54 -6.98
N ASP A 58 -1.97 4.77 -6.71
CA ASP A 58 -2.40 5.67 -5.64
C ASP A 58 -2.03 5.12 -4.26
N GLY A 59 -2.16 3.79 -4.08
CA GLY A 59 -1.71 3.10 -2.87
C GLY A 59 -0.20 3.22 -2.66
N ALA A 60 0.58 3.05 -3.72
CA ALA A 60 2.02 3.25 -3.69
C ALA A 60 2.40 4.67 -3.23
N VAL A 61 1.75 5.69 -3.79
CA VAL A 61 1.98 7.10 -3.42
C VAL A 61 1.60 7.36 -1.96
N VAL A 62 0.45 6.87 -1.51
CA VAL A 62 0.01 7.03 -0.11
C VAL A 62 0.97 6.31 0.85
N GLY A 63 1.41 5.10 0.49
CA GLY A 63 2.42 4.34 1.24
C GLY A 63 3.77 5.06 1.27
N ALA A 64 4.23 5.60 0.14
CA ALA A 64 5.48 6.35 0.06
C ALA A 64 5.45 7.61 0.96
N ILE A 65 4.36 8.38 0.92
CA ILE A 65 4.20 9.56 1.79
C ILE A 65 4.19 9.13 3.27
N ALA A 66 3.50 8.03 3.61
CA ALA A 66 3.50 7.49 4.97
C ALA A 66 4.92 7.05 5.39
N GLY A 67 5.69 6.43 4.50
CA GLY A 67 7.08 6.05 4.73
C GLY A 67 7.99 7.25 4.99
N VAL A 68 7.88 8.31 4.18
CA VAL A 68 8.64 9.56 4.38
C VAL A 68 8.28 10.21 5.74
N VAL A 69 6.98 10.34 6.04
CA VAL A 69 6.53 10.93 7.31
C VAL A 69 7.02 10.09 8.49
N GLY A 70 6.85 8.75 8.42
CA GLY A 70 7.32 7.84 9.46
C GLY A 70 8.84 7.87 9.60
N GLY A 71 9.59 7.95 8.50
CA GLY A 71 11.05 8.06 8.50
C GLY A 71 11.54 9.37 9.11
N VAL A 72 10.88 10.49 8.82
CA VAL A 72 11.20 11.80 9.43
C VAL A 72 10.93 11.77 10.93
N ILE A 73 9.80 11.21 11.36
CA ILE A 73 9.49 11.05 12.80
C ILE A 73 10.53 10.15 13.46
N ASN A 74 10.90 9.04 12.81
CA ASN A 74 11.94 8.15 13.30
C ASN A 74 13.30 8.83 13.39
N LEU A 75 13.67 9.72 12.47
CA LEU A 75 14.87 10.52 12.57
C LEU A 75 14.83 11.47 13.79
N ILE A 76 13.72 12.18 13.98
CA ILE A 76 13.58 13.16 15.05
C ILE A 76 13.57 12.50 16.44
N ILE A 77 12.88 11.37 16.58
CA ILE A 77 12.72 10.68 17.86
C ILE A 77 13.76 9.55 18.00
N GLY A 78 13.96 8.76 16.96
CA GLY A 78 14.81 7.57 16.98
C GLY A 78 16.29 7.90 17.13
N VAL A 79 16.80 8.96 16.49
CA VAL A 79 18.22 9.35 16.60
C VAL A 79 18.57 9.74 18.04
N PRO A 80 17.86 10.64 18.73
CA PRO A 80 18.10 10.89 20.14
C PRO A 80 18.00 9.65 21.03
N LEU A 81 16.98 8.82 20.84
CA LEU A 81 16.84 7.56 21.56
C LEU A 81 18.03 6.62 21.31
N GLN A 82 18.46 6.51 20.06
CA GLN A 82 19.62 5.68 19.71
C GLN A 82 20.91 6.17 20.37
N LEU A 83 21.12 7.49 20.46
CA LEU A 83 22.28 8.06 21.16
C LEU A 83 22.21 7.79 22.67
N MET A 84 21.03 7.79 23.27
CA MET A 84 20.85 7.51 24.69
C MET A 84 20.94 6.02 25.04
N PHE A 85 20.33 5.17 24.23
CA PHE A 85 20.18 3.74 24.54
C PHE A 85 20.99 2.83 23.62
N GLY A 86 21.65 3.37 22.60
CA GLY A 86 22.37 2.60 21.58
C GLY A 86 23.49 1.73 22.15
N ASN A 87 24.21 2.20 23.16
CA ASN A 87 25.27 1.43 23.83
C ASN A 87 24.69 0.23 24.58
N VAL A 88 23.54 0.40 25.23
CA VAL A 88 22.87 -0.69 25.97
C VAL A 88 22.33 -1.72 24.98
N MET A 89 21.65 -1.26 23.93
CA MET A 89 21.08 -2.15 22.91
C MET A 89 22.18 -2.83 22.09
N GLY A 90 23.25 -2.11 21.75
CA GLY A 90 24.42 -2.66 21.08
C GLY A 90 25.09 -3.76 21.92
N GLY A 91 25.20 -3.55 23.23
CA GLY A 91 25.70 -4.56 24.16
C GLY A 91 24.84 -5.82 24.23
N VAL A 92 23.51 -5.66 24.30
CA VAL A 92 22.58 -6.81 24.26
C VAL A 92 22.71 -7.56 22.94
N MET A 93 22.68 -6.85 21.81
CA MET A 93 22.78 -7.46 20.49
C MET A 93 24.12 -8.15 20.28
N SER A 94 25.24 -7.54 20.70
CA SER A 94 26.56 -8.16 20.60
C SER A 94 26.67 -9.44 21.42
N ASN A 95 26.07 -9.50 22.61
CA ASN A 95 26.04 -10.68 23.43
C ASN A 95 25.20 -11.82 22.79
N ILE A 96 24.04 -11.48 22.20
CA ILE A 96 23.22 -12.46 21.50
C ILE A 96 23.96 -13.04 20.29
N ILE A 97 24.59 -12.20 19.46
CA ILE A 97 25.33 -12.63 18.28
C ILE A 97 26.57 -13.43 18.70
N ALA A 98 27.31 -12.98 19.72
CA ALA A 98 28.47 -13.66 20.25
C ALA A 98 28.15 -15.06 20.83
N SER A 99 26.96 -15.22 21.43
CA SER A 99 26.52 -16.53 21.92
C SER A 99 26.21 -17.54 20.80
N GLN A 100 25.83 -17.03 19.62
CA GLN A 100 25.55 -17.86 18.44
C GLN A 100 26.82 -18.15 17.61
N ASN A 101 27.81 -17.24 17.66
CA ASN A 101 29.07 -17.34 16.90
C ASN A 101 30.25 -17.00 17.80
N PRO A 102 30.66 -17.89 18.74
CA PRO A 102 31.70 -17.62 19.71
C PRO A 102 33.04 -17.31 19.06
N ASP A 103 33.37 -17.93 17.93
CA ASP A 103 34.65 -17.75 17.22
C ASP A 103 34.78 -16.34 16.60
N GLN A 104 33.67 -15.66 16.37
CA GLN A 104 33.62 -14.30 15.78
C GLN A 104 33.25 -13.22 16.81
N ALA A 105 33.04 -13.61 18.06
CA ALA A 105 32.52 -12.71 19.09
C ALA A 105 33.37 -11.44 19.29
N ASP A 106 34.69 -11.59 19.28
CA ASP A 106 35.61 -10.47 19.49
C ASP A 106 35.69 -9.56 18.27
N ALA A 107 35.64 -10.10 17.05
CA ALA A 107 35.58 -9.31 15.82
C ALA A 107 34.28 -8.51 15.74
N ILE A 108 33.15 -9.10 16.10
CA ILE A 108 31.85 -8.44 16.15
C ILE A 108 31.82 -7.32 17.19
N ARG A 109 32.37 -7.57 18.39
CA ARG A 109 32.49 -6.55 19.43
C ARG A 109 33.38 -5.37 19.01
N ALA A 110 34.52 -5.68 18.37
CA ALA A 110 35.42 -4.66 17.84
C ALA A 110 34.77 -3.83 16.75
N GLN A 111 34.02 -4.46 15.85
CA GLN A 111 33.28 -3.76 14.79
C GLN A 111 32.16 -2.88 15.36
N MET A 112 31.40 -3.38 16.35
CA MET A 112 30.37 -2.59 17.02
C MET A 112 30.95 -1.42 17.82
N ALA A 113 32.11 -1.62 18.48
CA ALA A 113 32.82 -0.55 19.17
C ALA A 113 33.37 0.51 18.20
N ALA A 114 33.87 0.09 17.04
CA ALA A 114 34.37 1.00 16.01
C ALA A 114 33.25 1.78 15.32
N SER A 115 32.09 1.16 15.14
CA SER A 115 30.88 1.82 14.60
C SER A 115 30.14 2.68 15.63
N GLY A 116 30.73 2.84 16.82
CA GLY A 116 30.17 3.45 18.02
C GLY A 116 29.26 4.65 17.75
N ALA A 117 28.30 4.89 18.63
CA ALA A 117 27.23 5.88 18.53
C ALA A 117 27.75 7.32 18.35
N SER A 118 28.23 7.63 17.16
CA SER A 118 28.52 9.00 16.75
C SER A 118 27.28 9.60 16.10
N ILE A 119 27.10 10.91 16.24
CA ILE A 119 26.00 11.63 15.57
C ILE A 119 26.03 11.38 14.05
N GLY A 120 27.24 11.30 13.47
CA GLY A 120 27.40 11.04 12.04
C GLY A 120 26.88 9.66 11.62
N SER A 121 27.22 8.59 12.36
CA SER A 121 26.74 7.23 12.07
C SER A 121 25.23 7.10 12.30
N ALA A 122 24.69 7.75 13.32
CA ALA A 122 23.25 7.76 13.61
C ALA A 122 22.46 8.48 12.52
N LEU A 123 22.94 9.62 12.04
CA LEU A 123 22.31 10.37 10.94
C LEU A 123 22.38 9.58 9.63
N PHE A 124 23.55 9.01 9.30
CA PHE A 124 23.72 8.23 8.08
C PHE A 124 22.81 6.99 8.08
N GLY A 125 22.79 6.24 9.19
CA GLY A 125 21.89 5.10 9.38
C GLY A 125 20.43 5.51 9.34
N GLY A 126 20.08 6.65 9.92
CA GLY A 126 18.74 7.22 9.90
C GLY A 126 18.27 7.60 8.50
N ILE A 127 19.15 8.16 7.66
CA ILE A 127 18.82 8.50 6.25
C ILE A 127 18.60 7.22 5.44
N ILE A 128 19.49 6.22 5.59
CA ILE A 128 19.29 4.93 4.95
C ILE A 128 17.99 4.29 5.42
N GLY A 129 17.71 4.33 6.71
CA GLY A 129 16.47 3.86 7.32
C GLY A 129 15.24 4.53 6.73
N LEU A 130 15.28 5.87 6.54
CA LEU A 130 14.20 6.62 5.91
C LEU A 130 13.91 6.13 4.48
N VAL A 131 14.97 5.92 3.69
CA VAL A 131 14.82 5.41 2.30
C VAL A 131 14.19 4.02 2.32
N LEU A 132 14.70 3.11 3.16
CA LEU A 132 14.17 1.76 3.28
C LEU A 132 12.71 1.76 3.77
N LEU A 133 12.39 2.52 4.82
CA LEU A 133 11.02 2.67 5.31
C LEU A 133 10.08 3.16 4.22
N THR A 134 10.54 4.11 3.39
CA THR A 134 9.73 4.63 2.27
C THR A 134 9.47 3.57 1.21
N ILE A 135 10.49 2.79 0.83
CA ILE A 135 10.36 1.72 -0.16
C ILE A 135 9.39 0.63 0.34
N PHE A 136 9.58 0.16 1.57
CA PHE A 136 8.74 -0.90 2.13
C PHE A 136 7.31 -0.42 2.43
N ALA A 137 7.13 0.83 2.85
CA ALA A 137 5.80 1.41 3.01
C ALA A 137 5.09 1.61 1.67
N CYS A 138 5.82 1.92 0.60
CA CYS A 138 5.30 1.94 -0.78
C CYS A 138 4.79 0.56 -1.20
N ILE A 139 5.58 -0.50 -0.95
CA ILE A 139 5.16 -1.89 -1.18
C ILE A 139 3.93 -2.24 -0.33
N GLY A 140 3.93 -1.84 0.94
CA GLY A 140 2.77 -1.99 1.83
C GLY A 140 1.52 -1.31 1.30
N GLY A 141 1.65 -0.12 0.74
CA GLY A 141 0.55 0.61 0.09
C GLY A 141 -0.01 -0.12 -1.14
N LEU A 142 0.86 -0.70 -1.97
CA LEU A 142 0.45 -1.54 -3.12
C LEU A 142 -0.33 -2.78 -2.65
N ILE A 143 0.21 -3.50 -1.66
CA ILE A 143 -0.42 -4.68 -1.07
C ILE A 143 -1.78 -4.30 -0.46
N GLY A 144 -1.83 -3.18 0.26
CA GLY A 144 -3.06 -2.68 0.87
C GLY A 144 -4.16 -2.46 -0.17
N VAL A 145 -3.86 -1.81 -1.30
CA VAL A 145 -4.83 -1.65 -2.39
C VAL A 145 -5.23 -3.01 -2.98
N ALA A 146 -4.26 -3.90 -3.24
CA ALA A 146 -4.55 -5.22 -3.81
C ALA A 146 -5.50 -6.06 -2.94
N ILE A 147 -5.42 -5.91 -1.61
CA ILE A 147 -6.25 -6.65 -0.66
C ILE A 147 -7.62 -5.98 -0.46
N PHE A 148 -7.62 -4.67 -0.19
CA PHE A 148 -8.84 -4.00 0.28
C PHE A 148 -9.70 -3.46 -0.85
N GLU A 149 -9.13 -3.10 -2.00
CA GLU A 149 -9.91 -2.62 -3.14
C GLU A 149 -10.75 -3.76 -3.76
N LYS A 150 -10.20 -4.99 -3.82
CA LYS A 150 -10.96 -6.16 -4.27
C LYS A 150 -12.21 -6.42 -3.42
N ARG A 151 -12.13 -6.16 -2.12
CA ARG A 151 -13.28 -6.32 -1.21
C ARG A 151 -14.36 -5.26 -1.44
N LYS A 152 -13.95 -4.05 -1.83
CA LYS A 152 -14.88 -2.96 -2.12
C LYS A 152 -15.62 -3.19 -3.45
N GLY A 153 -14.93 -3.72 -4.48
CA GLY A 153 -15.52 -4.06 -5.79
C GLY A 153 -16.48 -5.24 -5.74
N GLY A 154 -16.34 -6.16 -4.76
CA GLY A 154 -17.25 -7.31 -4.60
C GLY A 154 -18.56 -6.98 -3.89
N ALA A 155 -18.67 -5.84 -3.21
CA ALA A 155 -19.85 -5.48 -2.42
C ALA A 155 -20.77 -4.46 -3.09
N GLY A 156 -20.48 -4.00 -4.32
CA GLY A 156 -21.13 -2.83 -4.85
C GLY A 156 -21.42 -2.75 -6.34
N VAL A 157 -21.34 -3.84 -7.08
CA VAL A 157 -21.98 -3.86 -8.41
C VAL A 157 -23.42 -4.26 -8.18
N PRO A 158 -24.40 -3.33 -8.27
CA PRO A 158 -25.79 -3.75 -8.30
C PRO A 158 -25.92 -4.79 -9.42
N PRO A 159 -26.66 -5.89 -9.21
CA PRO A 159 -26.90 -6.83 -10.30
C PRO A 159 -27.43 -6.03 -11.49
N PRO A 160 -27.00 -6.34 -12.72
CA PRO A 160 -27.52 -5.67 -13.90
C PRO A 160 -29.05 -5.71 -13.83
N PRO A 161 -29.75 -4.61 -14.16
CA PRO A 161 -31.19 -4.58 -14.13
C PRO A 161 -31.70 -5.81 -14.93
N PRO A 162 -32.71 -6.49 -14.42
CA PRO A 162 -33.27 -7.64 -15.14
C PRO A 162 -33.59 -7.19 -16.58
N PRO A 163 -33.31 -8.04 -17.58
CA PRO A 163 -33.64 -7.70 -18.95
C PRO A 163 -35.13 -7.32 -18.99
N PRO A 164 -35.48 -6.28 -19.74
CA PRO A 164 -36.89 -5.89 -19.88
C PRO A 164 -37.68 -7.12 -20.25
N PRO A 165 -38.85 -7.35 -19.64
CA PRO A 165 -39.66 -8.50 -19.96
C PRO A 165 -39.82 -8.54 -21.48
N ALA A 166 -39.44 -9.69 -22.09
CA ALA A 166 -39.59 -9.91 -23.51
C ALA A 166 -41.03 -9.54 -23.82
N GLY A 167 -41.19 -8.48 -24.60
CA GLY A 167 -42.50 -7.89 -24.85
C GLY A 167 -43.47 -8.99 -25.30
N GLY A 168 -44.39 -9.34 -24.40
CA GLY A 168 -45.50 -10.14 -24.74
C GLY A 168 -46.22 -9.41 -25.86
N GLY A 169 -46.17 -9.97 -27.06
CA GLY A 169 -46.89 -9.45 -28.17
C GLY A 169 -48.37 -9.36 -27.76
N PHE A 170 -48.83 -8.13 -27.62
CA PHE A 170 -50.29 -7.92 -27.60
C PHE A 170 -50.82 -8.43 -28.92
N GLY A 171 -51.44 -9.58 -28.88
CA GLY A 171 -52.26 -10.05 -29.96
C GLY A 171 -53.28 -8.99 -30.30
N GLY A 172 -53.04 -8.26 -31.36
CA GLY A 172 -54.05 -7.38 -31.95
C GLY A 172 -55.17 -8.26 -32.54
N PRO A 173 -56.43 -7.85 -32.42
CA PRO A 173 -57.55 -8.58 -32.93
C PRO A 173 -57.47 -8.71 -34.47
N ALA A 174 -57.77 -9.89 -34.96
CA ALA A 174 -57.96 -10.17 -36.36
C ALA A 174 -59.01 -9.24 -36.99
N GLY A 175 -58.57 -8.34 -37.85
CA GLY A 175 -59.42 -7.47 -38.68
C GLY A 175 -58.99 -7.58 -40.12
N GLY A 176 -59.90 -8.12 -40.93
CA GLY A 176 -59.69 -8.51 -42.27
C GLY A 176 -59.42 -7.43 -43.29
N GLY A 177 -58.98 -7.87 -44.45
CA GLY A 177 -59.41 -7.30 -45.70
C GLY A 177 -58.38 -6.63 -46.57
N PHE A 178 -58.29 -7.17 -47.79
CA PHE A 178 -57.94 -6.59 -49.08
C PHE A 178 -56.45 -6.30 -49.42
N GLY A 179 -55.79 -7.08 -50.16
CA GLY A 179 -55.75 -7.09 -51.61
C GLY A 179 -54.82 -6.01 -52.20
N GLY A 180 -53.71 -6.44 -52.81
CA GLY A 180 -52.97 -5.65 -53.77
C GLY A 180 -51.53 -6.11 -54.00
N PRO A 181 -51.20 -6.54 -55.23
CA PRO A 181 -49.87 -7.03 -55.54
C PRO A 181 -48.93 -5.92 -56.04
N GLY A 182 -47.65 -6.07 -55.76
CA GLY A 182 -46.64 -5.24 -56.41
C GLY A 182 -45.22 -5.67 -56.03
N PRO A 183 -44.46 -6.15 -56.99
CA PRO A 183 -43.05 -6.51 -56.76
C PRO A 183 -42.09 -5.37 -57.05
N GLY A 184 -41.04 -5.28 -56.29
CA GLY A 184 -39.90 -4.39 -56.63
C GLY A 184 -38.61 -4.89 -56.00
N PRO A 185 -37.64 -5.29 -56.80
CA PRO A 185 -36.31 -5.62 -56.29
C PRO A 185 -35.37 -4.42 -56.35
N GLY A 186 -34.51 -4.31 -55.41
CA GLY A 186 -33.45 -3.28 -55.41
C GLY A 186 -32.46 -3.50 -54.28
N SER A 187 -31.41 -4.21 -54.59
CA SER A 187 -29.99 -3.81 -54.63
C SER A 187 -29.47 -3.07 -53.40
N GLY A 188 -28.58 -3.70 -52.63
CA GLY A 188 -27.16 -3.51 -52.86
C GLY A 188 -26.54 -2.53 -51.88
N GLY A 189 -25.55 -2.91 -51.17
CA GLY A 189 -24.73 -1.97 -50.43
C GLY A 189 -23.75 -2.64 -49.45
N TYR A 190 -22.70 -3.11 -50.00
CA TYR A 190 -21.48 -3.49 -49.27
C TYR A 190 -20.82 -2.28 -48.66
N GLY A 191 -20.29 -2.39 -47.42
CA GLY A 191 -19.43 -1.40 -46.82
C GLY A 191 -18.51 -2.05 -45.83
N GLN A 192 -17.46 -2.67 -46.32
CA GLN A 192 -16.21 -2.89 -45.57
C GLN A 192 -15.46 -1.57 -45.46
N GLY A 193 -14.73 -1.41 -44.34
CA GLY A 193 -13.78 -0.34 -44.12
C GLY A 193 -13.26 -0.40 -42.71
N MET A 194 -12.15 -1.04 -42.63
CA MET A 194 -10.87 -0.83 -41.92
C MET A 194 -10.96 -0.33 -40.48
#